data_a633d7ad562c418cdbab6dd17b70ce96
#
_entry.id   a633d7ad562c418cdbab6dd17b70ce96
#
_cell.length_a   1.000
_cell.length_b   1.000
_cell.length_c   1.000
_cell.angle_alpha   90.00
_cell.angle_beta   90.00
_cell.angle_gamma   90.00
#
_symmetry.space_group_name_H-M   'P 1'
#
loop_
_entity.id
_entity.type
_entity.pdbx_description
1 polymer ?
#
loop_
_entity_poly.entity_id
_entity_poly.type
_entity_poly.pdbx_seq_one_letter_code
_entity_poly.pdbx_strand_id
1 'polypeptide(L)'
;MVLLNGCSQQKEIDKYSSAVWNSPGGGSINYVYRYPDKLKKDKKYPLLFFLHGSGGRGSDNQGQLLDANSIGAFKSQRLFSKHNSYVLAGQVPEDERWVDVDWASKDHQMPKISNSMKKTFEALDTFINDDKNQVDIDRIYIMGLSMGGYGTWDAIQRRPDFFAAAVPICGGGDKSIANLLTEIPIWSWHGDQDQVISAARSRDMDNAIKKSGGSPKYTEVKGRGHDVWLDVWESEDLWKWLYSQSR
;
A
#
# COMPACT_ATOMS: atom_id res chain seq x y z
N MET A 1 -8.25 7.08 19.31
CA MET A 1 -7.19 6.09 19.06
C MET A 1 -7.53 4.81 19.82
N VAL A 2 -8.07 3.79 19.16
CA VAL A 2 -8.35 2.51 19.80
C VAL A 2 -7.04 1.72 19.79
N LEU A 3 -6.29 1.83 20.88
CA LEU A 3 -5.20 0.88 21.16
C LEU A 3 -5.88 -0.47 21.39
N LEU A 4 -5.70 -1.41 20.47
CA LEU A 4 -6.09 -2.78 20.70
C LEU A 4 -5.24 -3.31 21.85
N ASN A 5 -5.87 -3.79 22.93
CA ASN A 5 -5.16 -4.55 23.97
C ASN A 5 -4.48 -5.75 23.29
N GLY A 6 -3.27 -6.15 23.70
CA GLY A 6 -2.46 -7.17 23.03
C GLY A 6 -3.22 -8.46 22.69
N CYS A 7 -4.13 -8.92 23.54
CA CYS A 7 -4.99 -10.08 23.28
C CYS A 7 -6.00 -9.87 22.13
N SER A 8 -6.47 -8.62 21.93
CA SER A 8 -7.38 -8.25 20.83
C SER A 8 -6.62 -8.11 19.51
N GLN A 9 -5.38 -7.66 19.56
CA GLN A 9 -4.51 -7.51 18.40
C GLN A 9 -4.07 -8.89 17.87
N GLN A 10 -3.70 -9.81 18.75
CA GLN A 10 -3.36 -11.17 18.38
C GLN A 10 -4.51 -11.89 17.67
N LYS A 11 -5.73 -11.77 18.17
CA LYS A 11 -6.93 -12.32 17.51
C LYS A 11 -7.16 -11.80 16.09
N GLU A 12 -6.71 -10.60 15.78
CA GLU A 12 -6.80 -10.07 14.42
C GLU A 12 -5.66 -10.57 13.53
N ILE A 13 -4.44 -10.70 14.07
CA ILE A 13 -3.31 -11.33 13.37
C ILE A 13 -3.66 -12.76 12.96
N ASP A 14 -4.29 -13.50 13.86
CA ASP A 14 -4.68 -14.90 13.63
C ASP A 14 -5.67 -15.10 12.47
N LYS A 15 -6.27 -14.01 11.96
CA LYS A 15 -7.11 -14.06 10.75
C LYS A 15 -6.32 -13.99 9.45
N TYR A 16 -5.03 -13.71 9.54
CA TYR A 16 -4.14 -13.68 8.39
C TYR A 16 -3.39 -14.99 8.28
N SER A 17 -3.29 -15.49 7.08
CA SER A 17 -2.42 -16.61 6.76
C SER A 17 -1.04 -16.10 6.41
N SER A 18 0.01 -16.73 6.94
CA SER A 18 1.40 -16.43 6.61
C SER A 18 1.91 -17.37 5.53
N ALA A 19 2.70 -16.84 4.60
CA ALA A 19 3.33 -17.60 3.54
C ALA A 19 4.73 -17.06 3.20
N VAL A 20 5.48 -17.84 2.46
CA VAL A 20 6.77 -17.47 1.90
C VAL A 20 6.72 -17.70 0.40
N TRP A 21 6.97 -16.67 -0.37
CA TRP A 21 7.17 -16.78 -1.80
C TRP A 21 8.65 -17.06 -2.10
N ASN A 22 8.92 -18.16 -2.81
CA ASN A 22 10.24 -18.48 -3.31
C ASN A 22 10.31 -18.06 -4.79
N SER A 23 11.11 -17.03 -5.07
CA SER A 23 11.24 -16.50 -6.43
C SER A 23 11.98 -17.47 -7.34
N PRO A 24 11.50 -17.73 -8.56
CA PRO A 24 12.24 -18.48 -9.56
C PRO A 24 13.61 -17.87 -9.90
N GLY A 25 13.76 -16.57 -9.70
CA GLY A 25 15.02 -15.83 -9.85
C GLY A 25 15.96 -15.93 -8.63
N GLY A 26 15.58 -16.68 -7.60
CA GLY A 26 16.32 -16.89 -6.36
C GLY A 26 15.88 -15.97 -5.23
N GLY A 27 16.07 -16.43 -4.01
CA GLY A 27 15.64 -15.79 -2.77
C GLY A 27 14.13 -15.89 -2.52
N SER A 28 13.71 -15.34 -1.40
CA SER A 28 12.30 -15.42 -0.96
C SER A 28 11.79 -14.10 -0.40
N ILE A 29 10.50 -13.99 -0.22
CA ILE A 29 9.83 -12.90 0.50
C ILE A 29 8.73 -13.48 1.39
N ASN A 30 8.68 -13.05 2.63
CA ASN A 30 7.58 -13.34 3.52
C ASN A 30 6.37 -12.48 3.16
N TYR A 31 5.18 -13.03 3.24
CA TYR A 31 3.96 -12.24 3.07
C TYR A 31 2.81 -12.84 3.89
N VAL A 32 1.86 -12.00 4.18
CA VAL A 32 0.58 -12.41 4.77
C VAL A 32 -0.55 -12.09 3.82
N TYR A 33 -1.62 -12.87 3.92
CA TYR A 33 -2.85 -12.60 3.21
C TYR A 33 -4.06 -12.93 4.08
N ARG A 34 -5.16 -12.25 3.80
CA ARG A 34 -6.45 -12.51 4.43
C ARG A 34 -7.52 -12.62 3.36
N TYR A 35 -8.38 -13.61 3.54
CA TYR A 35 -9.58 -13.78 2.72
C TYR A 35 -10.70 -12.81 3.16
N PRO A 36 -11.61 -12.48 2.24
CA PRO A 36 -12.88 -11.85 2.60
C PRO A 36 -13.63 -12.66 3.67
N ASP A 37 -14.27 -11.99 4.62
CA ASP A 37 -14.97 -12.67 5.74
C ASP A 37 -16.12 -13.57 5.26
N LYS A 38 -16.70 -13.27 4.09
CA LYS A 38 -17.83 -14.02 3.52
C LYS A 38 -17.56 -14.23 2.03
N LEU A 39 -17.09 -15.39 1.66
CA LEU A 39 -16.99 -15.82 0.26
C LEU A 39 -18.32 -16.42 -0.20
N LYS A 40 -18.80 -15.97 -1.35
CA LYS A 40 -19.96 -16.56 -2.06
C LYS A 40 -19.45 -17.18 -3.35
N LYS A 41 -19.99 -18.34 -3.71
CA LYS A 41 -19.71 -18.99 -4.98
C LYS A 41 -19.98 -17.99 -6.13
N ASP A 42 -19.14 -18.00 -7.13
CA ASP A 42 -19.25 -17.22 -8.36
C ASP A 42 -19.21 -15.69 -8.16
N LYS A 43 -18.75 -15.21 -6.99
CA LYS A 43 -18.53 -13.78 -6.73
C LYS A 43 -17.04 -13.48 -6.63
N LYS A 44 -16.58 -12.46 -7.35
CA LYS A 44 -15.22 -11.91 -7.21
C LYS A 44 -15.18 -10.78 -6.18
N TYR A 45 -14.02 -10.61 -5.55
CA TYR A 45 -13.80 -9.65 -4.45
C TYR A 45 -12.58 -8.79 -4.71
N PRO A 46 -12.61 -7.51 -4.31
CA PRO A 46 -11.46 -6.62 -4.42
C PRO A 46 -10.27 -7.17 -3.63
N LEU A 47 -9.07 -6.70 -3.99
CA LEU A 47 -7.84 -6.97 -3.25
C LEU A 47 -7.18 -5.65 -2.88
N LEU A 48 -6.84 -5.48 -1.60
CA LEU A 48 -5.96 -4.43 -1.10
C LEU A 48 -4.54 -4.98 -0.97
N PHE A 49 -3.64 -4.48 -1.80
CA PHE A 49 -2.21 -4.73 -1.72
C PHE A 49 -1.57 -3.65 -0.84
N PHE A 50 -1.00 -4.05 0.30
CA PHE A 50 -0.49 -3.14 1.31
C PHE A 50 1.03 -3.20 1.44
N LEU A 51 1.66 -2.04 1.48
CA LEU A 51 3.10 -1.86 1.66
C LEU A 51 3.39 -1.12 2.97
N HIS A 52 4.00 -1.82 3.92
CA HIS A 52 4.34 -1.29 5.24
C HIS A 52 5.44 -0.22 5.22
N GLY A 53 5.55 0.57 6.27
CA GLY A 53 6.66 1.48 6.52
C GLY A 53 7.93 0.77 6.99
N SER A 54 8.97 1.51 7.30
CA SER A 54 10.25 0.93 7.74
C SER A 54 10.15 0.12 9.04
N GLY A 55 9.18 0.42 9.90
CA GLY A 55 8.95 -0.32 11.15
C GLY A 55 8.35 -1.71 10.96
N GLY A 56 7.86 -2.03 9.77
CA GLY A 56 7.30 -3.36 9.45
C GLY A 56 8.31 -4.36 8.90
N ARG A 57 9.58 -3.95 8.72
CA ARG A 57 10.65 -4.82 8.24
C ARG A 57 10.89 -5.99 9.18
N GLY A 58 11.42 -7.07 8.63
CA GLY A 58 11.71 -8.28 9.38
C GLY A 58 11.43 -9.56 8.61
N SER A 59 11.21 -10.66 9.37
CA SER A 59 10.96 -11.98 8.82
C SER A 59 9.93 -12.78 9.62
N ASP A 60 9.17 -12.12 10.50
CA ASP A 60 8.23 -12.74 11.43
C ASP A 60 6.80 -12.87 10.90
N ASN A 61 6.51 -12.30 9.72
CA ASN A 61 5.16 -12.22 9.15
C ASN A 61 4.13 -11.49 10.05
N GLN A 62 4.60 -10.59 10.93
CA GLN A 62 3.75 -9.78 11.80
C GLN A 62 4.04 -8.28 11.68
N GLY A 63 5.32 -7.91 11.55
CA GLY A 63 5.75 -6.52 11.49
C GLY A 63 4.96 -5.70 10.47
N GLN A 64 4.71 -6.21 9.28
CA GLN A 64 3.95 -5.52 8.24
C GLN A 64 2.50 -5.20 8.62
N LEU A 65 1.90 -5.95 9.53
CA LEU A 65 0.55 -5.70 10.06
C LEU A 65 0.54 -4.79 11.27
N LEU A 66 1.60 -4.84 12.07
CA LEU A 66 1.72 -4.09 13.32
C LEU A 66 2.22 -2.67 13.10
N ASP A 67 3.04 -2.46 12.08
CA ASP A 67 3.58 -1.16 11.72
C ASP A 67 2.46 -0.12 11.53
N ALA A 68 2.60 1.04 12.16
CA ALA A 68 1.64 2.12 12.13
C ALA A 68 0.19 1.72 12.51
N ASN A 69 0.02 0.63 13.25
CA ASN A 69 -1.28 0.03 13.60
C ASN A 69 -2.15 -0.29 12.36
N SER A 70 -1.54 -0.71 11.27
CA SER A 70 -2.24 -1.00 10.00
C SER A 70 -3.34 -2.04 10.17
N ILE A 71 -3.08 -3.08 10.98
CA ILE A 71 -4.10 -4.11 11.29
C ILE A 71 -5.33 -3.53 11.99
N GLY A 72 -5.14 -2.49 12.80
CA GLY A 72 -6.25 -1.79 13.45
C GLY A 72 -7.13 -1.05 12.44
N ALA A 73 -6.52 -0.43 11.43
CA ALA A 73 -7.24 0.21 10.33
C ALA A 73 -8.02 -0.82 9.50
N PHE A 74 -7.42 -1.97 9.20
CA PHE A 74 -8.05 -3.03 8.41
C PHE A 74 -9.16 -3.75 9.19
N LYS A 75 -9.02 -3.94 10.51
CA LYS A 75 -10.04 -4.50 11.39
C LYS A 75 -11.29 -3.63 11.47
N SER A 76 -11.10 -2.31 11.42
CA SER A 76 -12.19 -1.37 11.63
C SER A 76 -13.36 -1.72 10.70
N GLN A 77 -14.57 -1.35 11.10
CA GLN A 77 -15.77 -1.50 10.28
C GLN A 77 -15.65 -0.88 8.87
N ARG A 78 -14.54 -0.20 8.61
CA ARG A 78 -14.25 0.51 7.36
C ARG A 78 -13.83 -0.41 6.23
N LEU A 79 -13.02 -1.45 6.51
CA LEU A 79 -12.58 -2.37 5.47
C LEU A 79 -13.47 -3.62 5.38
N PHE A 80 -13.36 -4.53 6.35
CA PHE A 80 -13.97 -5.85 6.20
C PHE A 80 -15.49 -5.87 6.33
N SER A 81 -16.09 -5.06 7.19
CA SER A 81 -17.55 -5.03 7.34
C SER A 81 -18.26 -4.33 6.18
N LYS A 82 -17.64 -3.31 5.58
CA LYS A 82 -18.24 -2.54 4.49
C LYS A 82 -17.78 -3.01 3.10
N HIS A 83 -16.55 -3.49 2.96
CA HIS A 83 -15.95 -3.72 1.65
C HIS A 83 -15.52 -5.16 1.37
N ASN A 84 -15.49 -6.03 2.38
CA ASN A 84 -15.25 -7.48 2.25
C ASN A 84 -14.25 -7.87 1.13
N SER A 85 -12.97 -7.63 1.35
CA SER A 85 -11.92 -7.75 0.36
C SER A 85 -10.79 -8.68 0.80
N TYR A 86 -9.97 -9.14 -0.13
CA TYR A 86 -8.65 -9.68 0.18
C TYR A 86 -7.72 -8.59 0.68
N VAL A 87 -6.78 -8.95 1.54
CA VAL A 87 -5.59 -8.16 1.83
C VAL A 87 -4.37 -9.01 1.56
N LEU A 88 -3.35 -8.46 0.93
CA LEU A 88 -2.04 -9.07 0.76
C LEU A 88 -0.96 -8.05 1.14
N ALA A 89 -0.02 -8.45 2.00
CA ALA A 89 1.08 -7.60 2.45
C ALA A 89 2.39 -8.39 2.50
N GLY A 90 3.37 -8.01 1.70
CA GLY A 90 4.73 -8.52 1.79
C GLY A 90 5.45 -7.95 3.01
N GLN A 91 6.51 -8.64 3.45
CA GLN A 91 7.40 -8.14 4.50
C GLN A 91 8.82 -7.99 3.96
N VAL A 92 9.29 -6.75 3.91
CA VAL A 92 10.66 -6.41 3.50
C VAL A 92 11.63 -6.88 4.59
N PRO A 93 12.73 -7.58 4.25
CA PRO A 93 13.80 -7.90 5.19
C PRO A 93 14.40 -6.66 5.86
N GLU A 94 15.05 -6.84 7.00
CA GLU A 94 15.56 -5.73 7.85
C GLU A 94 16.51 -4.78 7.10
N ASP A 95 17.31 -5.31 6.21
CA ASP A 95 18.37 -4.62 5.45
C ASP A 95 17.92 -4.18 4.04
N GLU A 96 16.68 -4.46 3.64
CA GLU A 96 16.13 -4.11 2.33
C GLU A 96 15.11 -2.94 2.42
N ARG A 97 14.66 -2.48 1.25
CA ARG A 97 13.63 -1.44 1.08
C ARG A 97 12.69 -1.81 -0.07
N TRP A 98 11.49 -1.18 -0.09
CA TRP A 98 10.63 -1.24 -1.28
C TRP A 98 11.27 -0.57 -2.49
N VAL A 99 11.96 0.53 -2.27
CA VAL A 99 12.66 1.31 -3.31
C VAL A 99 14.01 1.76 -2.77
N ASP A 100 15.07 1.51 -3.51
CA ASP A 100 16.44 1.85 -3.12
C ASP A 100 16.74 3.34 -3.40
N VAL A 101 16.17 4.22 -2.58
CA VAL A 101 16.34 5.67 -2.65
C VAL A 101 16.63 6.25 -1.27
N ASP A 102 17.30 7.38 -1.26
CA ASP A 102 17.46 8.18 -0.05
C ASP A 102 16.17 8.98 0.21
N TRP A 103 15.50 8.71 1.35
CA TRP A 103 14.25 9.36 1.72
C TRP A 103 14.40 10.85 2.05
N ALA A 104 15.62 11.30 2.40
CA ALA A 104 15.93 12.71 2.64
C ALA A 104 16.15 13.50 1.35
N SER A 105 16.34 12.83 0.21
CA SER A 105 16.53 13.48 -1.08
C SER A 105 15.30 14.27 -1.50
N LYS A 106 15.52 15.46 -2.09
CA LYS A 106 14.45 16.32 -2.60
C LYS A 106 13.65 15.66 -3.73
N ASP A 107 14.33 14.86 -4.56
CA ASP A 107 13.73 14.07 -5.64
C ASP A 107 14.59 12.83 -5.92
N HIS A 108 14.11 11.97 -6.78
CA HIS A 108 14.87 10.83 -7.30
C HIS A 108 14.29 10.43 -8.68
N GLN A 109 15.11 9.80 -9.47
CA GLN A 109 14.68 9.03 -10.63
C GLN A 109 14.37 7.60 -10.21
N MET A 110 13.43 6.95 -10.87
CA MET A 110 13.04 5.58 -10.57
C MET A 110 14.24 4.63 -10.70
N PRO A 111 14.68 3.99 -9.62
CA PRO A 111 15.83 3.10 -9.66
C PRO A 111 15.48 1.75 -10.31
N LYS A 112 16.44 0.85 -10.42
CA LYS A 112 16.17 -0.55 -10.69
C LYS A 112 15.21 -1.08 -9.61
N ILE A 113 14.26 -1.95 -10.01
CA ILE A 113 13.34 -2.57 -9.06
C ILE A 113 14.11 -3.30 -7.95
N SER A 114 13.74 -3.07 -6.69
CA SER A 114 14.33 -3.75 -5.56
C SER A 114 13.97 -5.25 -5.55
N ASN A 115 14.79 -6.05 -4.88
CA ASN A 115 14.50 -7.47 -4.72
C ASN A 115 13.18 -7.71 -3.98
N SER A 116 12.92 -6.93 -2.92
CA SER A 116 11.68 -7.02 -2.16
C SER A 116 10.45 -6.69 -2.99
N MET A 117 10.46 -5.59 -3.77
CA MET A 117 9.33 -5.23 -4.62
C MET A 117 9.11 -6.28 -5.71
N LYS A 118 10.17 -6.73 -6.38
CA LYS A 118 10.08 -7.76 -7.41
C LYS A 118 9.42 -9.03 -6.89
N LYS A 119 9.94 -9.58 -5.79
CA LYS A 119 9.41 -10.82 -5.19
C LYS A 119 7.98 -10.65 -4.68
N THR A 120 7.64 -9.49 -4.15
CA THR A 120 6.28 -9.22 -3.68
C THR A 120 5.30 -9.10 -4.84
N PHE A 121 5.71 -8.55 -5.98
CA PHE A 121 4.92 -8.59 -7.21
C PHE A 121 4.72 -10.02 -7.72
N GLU A 122 5.76 -10.85 -7.71
CA GLU A 122 5.65 -12.26 -8.09
C GLU A 122 4.65 -13.02 -7.19
N ALA A 123 4.70 -12.77 -5.89
CA ALA A 123 3.75 -13.34 -4.93
C ALA A 123 2.32 -12.84 -5.19
N LEU A 124 2.14 -11.55 -5.44
CA LEU A 124 0.85 -10.94 -5.77
C LEU A 124 0.28 -11.54 -7.07
N ASP A 125 1.09 -11.61 -8.13
CA ASP A 125 0.67 -12.16 -9.42
C ASP A 125 0.26 -13.63 -9.29
N THR A 126 1.02 -14.42 -8.53
CA THR A 126 0.67 -15.82 -8.24
C THR A 126 -0.63 -15.93 -7.46
N PHE A 127 -0.81 -15.08 -6.44
CA PHE A 127 -2.04 -15.09 -5.63
C PHE A 127 -3.29 -14.74 -6.45
N ILE A 128 -3.18 -13.76 -7.34
CA ILE A 128 -4.30 -13.33 -8.20
C ILE A 128 -4.68 -14.41 -9.21
N ASN A 129 -3.68 -15.13 -9.75
CA ASN A 129 -3.87 -16.14 -10.78
C ASN A 129 -4.15 -17.55 -10.22
N ASP A 130 -4.22 -17.73 -8.90
CA ASP A 130 -4.65 -19.01 -8.30
C ASP A 130 -6.18 -19.12 -8.43
N ASP A 131 -6.65 -20.12 -9.16
CA ASP A 131 -8.09 -20.39 -9.39
C ASP A 131 -8.90 -20.57 -8.08
N LYS A 132 -8.23 -20.86 -6.97
CA LYS A 132 -8.86 -20.92 -5.64
C LYS A 132 -9.25 -19.55 -5.11
N ASN A 133 -8.64 -18.48 -5.62
CA ASN A 133 -8.87 -17.12 -5.19
C ASN A 133 -9.86 -16.43 -6.13
N GLN A 134 -10.90 -15.86 -5.55
CA GLN A 134 -11.94 -15.15 -6.29
C GLN A 134 -11.63 -13.65 -6.37
N VAL A 135 -10.39 -13.30 -6.80
CA VAL A 135 -9.96 -11.91 -6.91
C VAL A 135 -10.64 -11.23 -8.11
N ASP A 136 -11.17 -10.04 -7.88
CA ASP A 136 -11.65 -9.14 -8.92
C ASP A 136 -10.46 -8.35 -9.46
N ILE A 137 -9.98 -8.73 -10.63
CA ILE A 137 -8.79 -8.12 -11.24
C ILE A 137 -8.98 -6.66 -11.64
N ASP A 138 -10.23 -6.21 -11.77
CA ASP A 138 -10.55 -4.80 -12.06
C ASP A 138 -10.63 -3.95 -10.78
N ARG A 139 -10.50 -4.58 -9.61
CA ARG A 139 -10.53 -3.91 -8.30
C ARG A 139 -9.37 -4.31 -7.41
N ILE A 140 -8.16 -4.16 -7.93
CA ILE A 140 -6.91 -4.32 -7.18
C ILE A 140 -6.42 -2.92 -6.79
N TYR A 141 -6.36 -2.66 -5.50
CA TYR A 141 -5.91 -1.39 -4.93
C TYR A 141 -4.54 -1.53 -4.30
N ILE A 142 -3.75 -0.46 -4.33
CA ILE A 142 -2.48 -0.40 -3.62
C ILE A 142 -2.46 0.75 -2.63
N MET A 143 -1.94 0.49 -1.44
CA MET A 143 -1.77 1.48 -0.38
C MET A 143 -0.47 1.21 0.37
N GLY A 144 0.23 2.27 0.77
CA GLY A 144 1.43 2.12 1.59
C GLY A 144 1.85 3.43 2.24
N LEU A 145 2.55 3.32 3.36
CA LEU A 145 2.96 4.47 4.18
C LEU A 145 4.48 4.58 4.28
N SER A 146 5.01 5.80 4.35
CA SER A 146 6.44 6.07 4.55
C SER A 146 7.29 5.34 3.51
N MET A 147 8.15 4.40 3.91
CA MET A 147 8.84 3.49 2.99
C MET A 147 7.87 2.82 2.00
N GLY A 148 6.70 2.38 2.46
CA GLY A 148 5.63 1.83 1.61
C GLY A 148 4.93 2.89 0.76
N GLY A 149 4.95 4.16 1.16
CA GLY A 149 4.49 5.29 0.36
C GLY A 149 5.37 5.47 -0.89
N TYR A 150 6.70 5.38 -0.73
CA TYR A 150 7.63 5.29 -1.88
C TYR A 150 7.36 4.03 -2.70
N GLY A 151 7.18 2.89 -2.04
CA GLY A 151 6.82 1.64 -2.72
C GLY A 151 5.53 1.75 -3.53
N THR A 152 4.53 2.46 -3.03
CA THR A 152 3.26 2.67 -3.74
C THR A 152 3.47 3.50 -5.00
N TRP A 153 4.22 4.61 -4.93
CA TRP A 153 4.57 5.41 -6.10
C TRP A 153 5.37 4.61 -7.13
N ASP A 154 6.42 3.88 -6.68
CA ASP A 154 7.23 3.04 -7.55
C ASP A 154 6.40 1.95 -8.23
N ALA A 155 5.52 1.29 -7.48
CA ALA A 155 4.67 0.21 -7.99
C ALA A 155 3.74 0.68 -9.11
N ILE A 156 3.05 1.81 -8.94
CA ILE A 156 2.14 2.32 -9.97
C ILE A 156 2.88 2.91 -11.16
N GLN A 157 4.09 3.43 -10.98
CA GLN A 157 4.93 3.88 -12.09
C GLN A 157 5.49 2.71 -12.92
N ARG A 158 5.71 1.54 -12.30
CA ARG A 158 6.12 0.31 -13.03
C ARG A 158 4.96 -0.41 -13.69
N ARG A 159 3.76 -0.33 -13.10
CA ARG A 159 2.56 -1.06 -13.53
C ARG A 159 1.36 -0.10 -13.59
N PRO A 160 1.38 0.92 -14.46
CA PRO A 160 0.37 1.98 -14.48
C PRO A 160 -1.04 1.48 -14.78
N ASP A 161 -1.17 0.39 -15.56
CA ASP A 161 -2.47 -0.16 -15.96
C ASP A 161 -2.91 -1.34 -15.07
N PHE A 162 -2.22 -1.57 -13.94
CA PHE A 162 -2.49 -2.76 -13.11
C PHE A 162 -3.45 -2.47 -11.96
N PHE A 163 -3.30 -1.34 -11.30
CA PHE A 163 -4.08 -1.01 -10.12
C PHE A 163 -5.29 -0.15 -10.46
N ALA A 164 -6.44 -0.46 -9.86
CA ALA A 164 -7.66 0.33 -9.99
C ALA A 164 -7.59 1.68 -9.26
N ALA A 165 -6.82 1.76 -8.19
CA ALA A 165 -6.50 3.00 -7.49
C ALA A 165 -5.28 2.84 -6.58
N ALA A 166 -4.67 3.97 -6.20
CA ALA A 166 -3.50 4.02 -5.33
C ALA A 166 -3.62 5.06 -4.22
N VAL A 167 -3.12 4.71 -3.03
CA VAL A 167 -3.08 5.59 -1.86
C VAL A 167 -1.65 5.64 -1.31
N PRO A 168 -0.76 6.45 -1.90
CA PRO A 168 0.57 6.69 -1.35
C PRO A 168 0.49 7.66 -0.16
N ILE A 169 1.06 7.26 0.99
CA ILE A 169 1.00 8.01 2.25
C ILE A 169 2.42 8.40 2.64
N CYS A 170 2.66 9.71 2.86
CA CYS A 170 3.94 10.32 3.25
C CYS A 170 5.17 9.70 2.54
N GLY A 171 5.12 9.62 1.22
CA GLY A 171 6.19 9.13 0.36
C GLY A 171 6.45 10.03 -0.83
N GLY A 172 7.26 9.55 -1.78
CA GLY A 172 7.55 10.27 -3.02
C GLY A 172 7.84 9.32 -4.18
N GLY A 173 7.58 9.78 -5.40
CA GLY A 173 7.85 9.08 -6.65
C GLY A 173 8.83 9.84 -7.55
N ASP A 174 9.08 9.28 -8.72
CA ASP A 174 9.79 9.95 -9.80
C ASP A 174 8.84 10.86 -10.58
N LYS A 175 8.94 12.17 -10.34
CA LYS A 175 8.07 13.15 -10.99
C LYS A 175 8.34 13.32 -12.50
N SER A 176 9.51 12.87 -12.98
CA SER A 176 9.88 13.00 -14.39
C SER A 176 9.07 12.08 -15.33
N ILE A 177 8.49 11.01 -14.76
CA ILE A 177 7.65 10.05 -15.47
C ILE A 177 6.19 10.08 -14.99
N ALA A 178 5.75 11.20 -14.42
CA ALA A 178 4.39 11.38 -13.91
C ALA A 178 3.30 11.25 -15.00
N ASN A 179 3.66 11.43 -16.26
CA ASN A 179 2.77 11.20 -17.42
C ASN A 179 2.24 9.77 -17.51
N LEU A 180 2.92 8.80 -16.92
CA LEU A 180 2.44 7.40 -16.83
C LEU A 180 1.22 7.24 -15.91
N LEU A 181 0.93 8.23 -15.08
CA LEU A 181 -0.05 8.16 -13.99
C LEU A 181 -1.32 8.99 -14.25
N THR A 182 -1.55 9.45 -15.48
CA THR A 182 -2.68 10.32 -15.82
C THR A 182 -4.03 9.65 -15.69
N GLU A 183 -4.11 8.35 -15.92
CA GLU A 183 -5.35 7.58 -15.95
C GLU A 183 -5.67 6.86 -14.65
N ILE A 184 -4.66 6.61 -13.79
CA ILE A 184 -4.90 5.90 -12.55
C ILE A 184 -5.48 6.84 -11.47
N PRO A 185 -6.60 6.48 -10.81
CA PRO A 185 -7.10 7.19 -9.64
C PRO A 185 -6.08 7.15 -8.48
N ILE A 186 -5.60 8.31 -8.06
CA ILE A 186 -4.64 8.45 -6.97
C ILE A 186 -5.20 9.39 -5.91
N TRP A 187 -5.07 9.03 -4.63
CA TRP A 187 -5.30 9.93 -3.51
C TRP A 187 -4.12 9.88 -2.54
N SER A 188 -3.18 10.80 -2.70
CA SER A 188 -1.99 10.87 -1.84
C SER A 188 -2.23 11.72 -0.59
N TRP A 189 -1.54 11.36 0.52
CA TRP A 189 -1.67 12.01 1.82
C TRP A 189 -0.29 12.35 2.39
N HIS A 190 -0.17 13.54 3.02
CA HIS A 190 1.06 13.96 3.70
C HIS A 190 0.77 14.91 4.87
N GLY A 191 1.56 14.86 5.93
CA GLY A 191 1.54 15.87 6.99
C GLY A 191 2.38 17.08 6.60
N ASP A 192 1.88 18.30 6.80
CA ASP A 192 2.61 19.53 6.44
C ASP A 192 3.82 19.80 7.34
N GLN A 193 3.89 19.15 8.52
CA GLN A 193 4.98 19.23 9.50
C GLN A 193 5.85 17.98 9.54
N ASP A 194 5.82 17.16 8.48
CA ASP A 194 6.64 15.95 8.39
C ASP A 194 8.14 16.31 8.34
N GLN A 195 8.88 15.88 9.38
CA GLN A 195 10.33 16.11 9.53
C GLN A 195 11.17 14.91 9.06
N VAL A 196 10.53 13.81 8.65
CA VAL A 196 11.20 12.60 8.17
C VAL A 196 11.25 12.59 6.65
N ILE A 197 10.10 12.81 6.02
CA ILE A 197 9.97 12.91 4.56
C ILE A 197 9.25 14.22 4.25
N SER A 198 9.91 15.09 3.50
CA SER A 198 9.33 16.40 3.16
C SER A 198 8.00 16.26 2.41
N ALA A 199 6.96 16.98 2.84
CA ALA A 199 5.67 17.05 2.14
C ALA A 199 5.80 17.54 0.69
N ALA A 200 6.89 18.20 0.34
CA ALA A 200 7.20 18.57 -1.04
C ALA A 200 7.26 17.34 -1.97
N ARG A 201 7.63 16.16 -1.45
CA ARG A 201 7.68 14.93 -2.24
C ARG A 201 6.30 14.54 -2.80
N SER A 202 5.24 14.64 -2.00
CA SER A 202 3.87 14.39 -2.45
C SER A 202 3.31 15.54 -3.29
N ARG A 203 3.59 16.80 -2.91
CA ARG A 203 3.18 17.99 -3.69
C ARG A 203 3.75 17.96 -5.11
N ASP A 204 5.04 17.60 -5.25
CA ASP A 204 5.71 17.53 -6.54
C ASP A 204 5.09 16.46 -7.45
N MET A 205 4.73 15.28 -6.88
CA MET A 205 4.04 14.23 -7.62
C MET A 205 2.65 14.68 -8.07
N ASP A 206 1.84 15.26 -7.16
CA ASP A 206 0.51 15.80 -7.47
C ASP A 206 0.57 16.84 -8.60
N ASN A 207 1.49 17.81 -8.47
CA ASN A 207 1.69 18.87 -9.48
C ASN A 207 2.15 18.30 -10.83
N ALA A 208 3.07 17.33 -10.82
CA ALA A 208 3.59 16.75 -12.05
C ALA A 208 2.53 15.94 -12.80
N ILE A 209 1.69 15.19 -12.09
CA ILE A 209 0.58 14.44 -12.69
C ILE A 209 -0.46 15.39 -13.26
N LYS A 210 -0.85 16.45 -12.53
CA LYS A 210 -1.78 17.50 -13.02
C LYS A 210 -1.23 18.19 -14.26
N LYS A 211 0.07 18.53 -14.27
CA LYS A 211 0.74 19.13 -15.43
C LYS A 211 0.74 18.21 -16.65
N SER A 212 0.74 16.91 -16.43
CA SER A 212 0.66 15.89 -17.49
C SER A 212 -0.77 15.59 -17.94
N GLY A 213 -1.80 16.24 -17.36
CA GLY A 213 -3.21 16.08 -17.73
C GLY A 213 -4.01 15.14 -16.85
N GLY A 214 -3.41 14.54 -15.81
CA GLY A 214 -4.11 13.69 -14.85
C GLY A 214 -4.86 14.48 -13.77
N SER A 215 -5.66 13.79 -12.96
CA SER A 215 -6.51 14.41 -11.93
C SER A 215 -6.36 13.75 -10.57
N PRO A 216 -5.14 13.69 -10.00
CA PRO A 216 -4.92 13.08 -8.68
C PRO A 216 -5.61 13.91 -7.59
N LYS A 217 -5.95 13.24 -6.49
CA LYS A 217 -6.32 13.88 -5.23
C LYS A 217 -5.10 13.96 -4.31
N TYR A 218 -4.95 15.07 -3.63
CA TYR A 218 -3.93 15.28 -2.61
C TYR A 218 -4.54 15.89 -1.36
N THR A 219 -4.26 15.29 -0.21
CA THR A 219 -4.61 15.83 1.10
C THR A 219 -3.34 16.12 1.89
N GLU A 220 -3.12 17.37 2.21
CA GLU A 220 -2.08 17.80 3.13
C GLU A 220 -2.72 18.11 4.47
N VAL A 221 -2.38 17.33 5.50
CA VAL A 221 -2.99 17.46 6.82
C VAL A 221 -2.22 18.47 7.63
N LYS A 222 -2.88 19.61 7.94
CA LYS A 222 -2.28 20.72 8.66
C LYS A 222 -1.91 20.34 10.09
N GLY A 223 -0.69 20.66 10.49
CA GLY A 223 -0.14 20.39 11.83
C GLY A 223 0.21 18.93 12.07
N ARG A 224 0.09 18.07 11.08
CA ARG A 224 0.43 16.66 11.19
C ARG A 224 1.89 16.41 10.76
N GLY A 225 2.60 15.58 11.53
CA GLY A 225 3.95 15.12 11.22
C GLY A 225 3.97 13.87 10.34
N HIS A 226 5.01 13.04 10.54
CA HIS A 226 5.19 11.80 9.78
C HIS A 226 4.11 10.75 10.06
N ASP A 227 3.32 10.93 11.09
CA ASP A 227 2.24 10.04 11.52
C ASP A 227 0.88 10.27 10.82
N VAL A 228 0.86 10.91 9.67
CA VAL A 228 -0.34 11.25 8.90
C VAL A 228 -1.23 10.04 8.56
N TRP A 229 -0.71 8.83 8.58
CA TRP A 229 -1.51 7.60 8.41
C TRP A 229 -2.62 7.45 9.46
N LEU A 230 -2.50 8.09 10.63
CA LEU A 230 -3.57 8.09 11.63
C LEU A 230 -4.84 8.76 11.09
N ASP A 231 -4.69 9.86 10.34
CA ASP A 231 -5.80 10.55 9.68
C ASP A 231 -6.35 9.73 8.51
N VAL A 232 -5.45 9.06 7.77
CA VAL A 232 -5.82 8.16 6.67
C VAL A 232 -6.69 7.01 7.15
N TRP A 233 -6.28 6.35 8.27
CA TRP A 233 -7.04 5.23 8.85
C TRP A 233 -8.44 5.66 9.30
N GLU A 234 -8.59 6.91 9.74
CA GLU A 234 -9.87 7.46 10.22
C GLU A 234 -10.76 8.06 9.10
N SER A 235 -10.23 8.24 7.88
CA SER A 235 -10.95 8.87 6.78
C SER A 235 -11.97 7.92 6.13
N GLU A 236 -13.24 8.05 6.51
CA GLU A 236 -14.31 7.29 5.83
C GLU A 236 -14.44 7.63 4.34
N ASP A 237 -14.18 8.88 3.97
CA ASP A 237 -14.28 9.33 2.58
C ASP A 237 -13.19 8.67 1.72
N LEU A 238 -11.97 8.47 2.26
CA LEU A 238 -10.93 7.73 1.56
C LEU A 238 -11.37 6.30 1.28
N TRP A 239 -11.87 5.58 2.29
CA TRP A 239 -12.29 4.20 2.10
C TRP A 239 -13.45 4.06 1.12
N LYS A 240 -14.44 4.94 1.18
CA LYS A 240 -15.55 4.99 0.21
C LYS A 240 -15.03 5.25 -1.20
N TRP A 241 -14.15 6.24 -1.35
CA TRP A 241 -13.56 6.57 -2.64
C TRP A 241 -12.73 5.41 -3.19
N LEU A 242 -11.83 4.82 -2.39
CA LEU A 242 -10.96 3.72 -2.83
C LEU A 242 -11.78 2.55 -3.39
N TYR A 243 -12.80 2.12 -2.67
CA TYR A 243 -13.64 0.98 -3.06
C TYR A 243 -14.70 1.31 -4.10
N SER A 244 -14.83 2.58 -4.51
CA SER A 244 -15.65 2.98 -5.66
C SER A 244 -14.89 2.95 -6.98
N GLN A 245 -13.56 2.76 -6.96
CA GLN A 245 -12.75 2.73 -8.17
C GLN A 245 -12.74 1.33 -8.81
N SER A 246 -12.67 1.31 -10.14
CA SER A 246 -12.52 0.11 -10.96
C SER A 246 -11.77 0.49 -12.23
N ARG A 247 -11.02 -0.40 -12.79
CA ARG A 247 -10.41 -0.23 -14.11
C ARG A 247 -11.44 -0.42 -15.22
#